data_a9d0dfc9cba121de49837384b2ff7f54
#
_entry.id   a9d0dfc9cba121de49837384b2ff7f54
#
_cell.length_a   1.000
_cell.length_b   1.000
_cell.length_c   1.000
_cell.angle_alpha   90.00
_cell.angle_beta   90.00
_cell.angle_gamma   90.00
#
_symmetry.space_group_name_H-M   'P 1'
#
loop_
_entity.id
_entity.type
_entity.pdbx_description
1 polymer ?
#
loop_
_entity_poly.entity_id
_entity_poly.type
_entity_poly.pdbx_seq_one_letter_code
_entity_poly.pdbx_strand_id
1 'polypeptide(L)'
;QGAEIFLPAHGLPIRGAKQIKLVLEDVAEALETLVSDTLAMMNEGARLNEIVHSVSVDQTVLDKPYLRPLYDEPEFVVNNIWRLYGGWYDGNPANLKPARESELAAEVCRLSGGALNLATRAQELADQGDFRLACHLIEMASMGEADSLHIHGIRAEIYGARRKQETSLMAKGIFGYAARESRAIAED
;
A
#
# COMPACT_ATOMS: atom_id res chain seq x y z
N GLN A 1 28.82 26.96 5.19
CA GLN A 1 29.60 26.04 4.30
C GLN A 1 28.65 24.95 3.86
N GLY A 2 28.51 24.73 2.55
CA GLY A 2 27.68 23.67 2.00
C GLY A 2 28.35 22.30 2.14
N ALA A 3 27.55 21.25 2.31
CA ALA A 3 28.06 19.87 2.29
C ALA A 3 28.59 19.52 0.89
N GLU A 4 29.76 18.89 0.82
CA GLU A 4 30.38 18.46 -0.42
C GLU A 4 30.07 17.00 -0.79
N ILE A 5 29.66 16.20 0.20
CA ILE A 5 29.27 14.82 0.05
C ILE A 5 28.03 14.58 0.94
N PHE A 6 26.99 13.97 0.36
CA PHE A 6 25.81 13.49 1.05
C PHE A 6 25.70 11.98 0.89
N LEU A 7 25.56 11.28 2.01
CA LEU A 7 25.42 9.83 2.07
C LEU A 7 24.00 9.50 2.55
N PRO A 8 23.06 9.22 1.63
CA PRO A 8 21.72 8.81 2.02
C PRO A 8 21.73 7.41 2.64
N ALA A 9 20.76 7.12 3.53
CA ALA A 9 20.60 5.78 4.10
C ALA A 9 20.25 4.73 3.02
N HIS A 10 19.53 5.15 1.99
CA HIS A 10 19.14 4.30 0.85
C HIS A 10 19.47 5.06 -0.45
N GLY A 11 20.44 4.58 -1.20
CA GLY A 11 20.86 5.17 -2.47
C GLY A 11 22.37 5.37 -2.58
N LEU A 12 22.80 5.98 -3.69
CA LEU A 12 24.21 6.25 -3.97
C LEU A 12 24.63 7.59 -3.34
N PRO A 13 25.94 7.75 -2.99
CA PRO A 13 26.50 9.01 -2.53
C PRO A 13 26.30 10.13 -3.57
N ILE A 14 25.90 11.31 -3.09
CA ILE A 14 25.73 12.51 -3.91
C ILE A 14 26.91 13.45 -3.62
N ARG A 15 27.55 13.96 -4.66
CA ARG A 15 28.70 14.85 -4.58
C ARG A 15 28.40 16.23 -5.17
N GLY A 16 29.02 17.25 -4.56
CA GLY A 16 28.95 18.64 -4.97
C GLY A 16 27.80 19.41 -4.29
N ALA A 17 28.15 20.54 -3.67
CA ALA A 17 27.24 21.35 -2.85
C ALA A 17 25.97 21.79 -3.61
N LYS A 18 26.08 22.15 -4.90
CA LYS A 18 24.93 22.54 -5.72
C LYS A 18 23.96 21.38 -5.94
N GLN A 19 24.49 20.19 -6.25
CA GLN A 19 23.69 19.00 -6.51
C GLN A 19 23.00 18.53 -5.22
N ILE A 20 23.72 18.56 -4.10
CA ILE A 20 23.16 18.20 -2.78
C ILE A 20 22.02 19.15 -2.42
N LYS A 21 22.22 20.47 -2.62
CA LYS A 21 21.18 21.46 -2.37
C LYS A 21 19.93 21.18 -3.20
N LEU A 22 20.08 20.98 -4.51
CA LEU A 22 18.97 20.67 -5.41
C LEU A 22 18.19 19.43 -4.96
N VAL A 23 18.90 18.35 -4.65
CA VAL A 23 18.26 17.11 -4.19
C VAL A 23 17.48 17.30 -2.90
N LEU A 24 18.06 18.00 -1.92
CA LEU A 24 17.39 18.25 -0.65
C LEU A 24 16.18 19.19 -0.78
N GLU A 25 16.27 20.20 -1.67
CA GLU A 25 15.14 21.10 -1.96
C GLU A 25 14.00 20.34 -2.65
N ASP A 26 14.28 19.53 -3.67
CA ASP A 26 13.28 18.71 -4.34
C ASP A 26 12.59 17.71 -3.39
N VAL A 27 13.36 17.09 -2.50
CA VAL A 27 12.80 16.17 -1.47
C VAL A 27 11.94 16.93 -0.48
N ALA A 28 12.39 18.10 -0.02
CA ALA A 28 11.62 18.94 0.91
C ALA A 28 10.31 19.37 0.28
N GLU A 29 10.32 19.87 -0.95
CA GLU A 29 9.11 20.30 -1.68
C GLU A 29 8.12 19.16 -1.86
N ALA A 30 8.58 17.97 -2.25
CA ALA A 30 7.72 16.79 -2.39
C ALA A 30 7.07 16.40 -1.05
N LEU A 31 7.81 16.40 0.05
CA LEU A 31 7.30 16.08 1.37
C LEU A 31 6.38 17.16 1.91
N GLU A 32 6.70 18.44 1.73
CA GLU A 32 5.85 19.57 2.12
C GLU A 32 4.51 19.54 1.38
N THR A 33 4.51 19.18 0.08
CA THR A 33 3.28 18.98 -0.68
C THR A 33 2.43 17.87 -0.08
N LEU A 34 3.00 16.69 0.21
CA LEU A 34 2.26 15.60 0.85
C LEU A 34 1.68 16.02 2.20
N VAL A 35 2.43 16.77 3.00
CA VAL A 35 1.95 17.27 4.31
C VAL A 35 0.82 18.27 4.13
N SER A 36 1.00 19.29 3.29
CA SER A 36 0.02 20.36 3.10
C SER A 36 -1.29 19.84 2.55
N ASP A 37 -1.25 18.98 1.52
CA ASP A 37 -2.43 18.45 0.87
C ASP A 37 -3.18 17.47 1.78
N THR A 38 -2.44 16.61 2.50
CA THR A 38 -3.05 15.72 3.50
C THR A 38 -3.77 16.54 4.59
N LEU A 39 -3.12 17.54 5.16
CA LEU A 39 -3.72 18.36 6.20
C LEU A 39 -4.89 19.21 5.69
N ALA A 40 -4.83 19.71 4.46
CA ALA A 40 -5.94 20.43 3.85
C ALA A 40 -7.19 19.54 3.78
N MET A 41 -7.06 18.34 3.23
CA MET A 41 -8.18 17.39 3.14
C MET A 41 -8.67 16.93 4.53
N MET A 42 -7.77 16.73 5.50
CA MET A 42 -8.16 16.44 6.89
C MET A 42 -9.00 17.56 7.50
N ASN A 43 -8.62 18.81 7.27
CA ASN A 43 -9.35 19.99 7.77
C ASN A 43 -10.72 20.16 7.09
N GLU A 44 -10.89 19.66 5.87
CA GLU A 44 -12.16 19.60 5.15
C GLU A 44 -13.05 18.41 5.60
N GLY A 45 -12.53 17.53 6.46
CA GLY A 45 -13.26 16.38 7.00
C GLY A 45 -13.23 15.13 6.12
N ALA A 46 -12.31 15.06 5.15
CA ALA A 46 -12.12 13.87 4.33
C ALA A 46 -11.64 12.67 5.18
N ARG A 47 -12.03 11.46 4.80
CA ARG A 47 -11.59 10.22 5.45
C ARG A 47 -10.20 9.80 4.95
N LEU A 48 -9.47 9.04 5.76
CA LEU A 48 -8.14 8.56 5.38
C LEU A 48 -8.12 7.87 4.01
N ASN A 49 -9.10 7.03 3.72
CA ASN A 49 -9.18 6.33 2.43
C ASN A 49 -9.30 7.31 1.24
N GLU A 50 -10.08 8.37 1.38
CA GLU A 50 -10.22 9.42 0.34
C GLU A 50 -8.90 10.16 0.14
N ILE A 51 -8.22 10.50 1.22
CA ILE A 51 -6.93 11.22 1.19
C ILE A 51 -5.85 10.36 0.52
N VAL A 52 -5.72 9.09 0.91
CA VAL A 52 -4.73 8.16 0.32
C VAL A 52 -4.90 8.00 -1.19
N HIS A 53 -6.12 8.10 -1.71
CA HIS A 53 -6.40 7.98 -3.14
C HIS A 53 -6.35 9.32 -3.90
N SER A 54 -6.27 10.44 -3.20
CA SER A 54 -6.28 11.78 -3.79
C SER A 54 -4.93 12.48 -3.72
N VAL A 55 -4.21 12.34 -2.59
CA VAL A 55 -2.92 12.99 -2.38
C VAL A 55 -1.81 12.17 -3.04
N SER A 56 -1.07 12.81 -3.93
CA SER A 56 0.02 12.18 -4.67
C SER A 56 1.15 13.16 -4.96
N VAL A 57 2.30 12.66 -5.29
CA VAL A 57 3.41 13.43 -5.86
C VAL A 57 3.40 13.23 -7.36
N ASP A 58 3.62 14.30 -8.13
CA ASP A 58 3.69 14.23 -9.60
C ASP A 58 4.70 13.18 -10.05
N GLN A 59 4.33 12.36 -11.03
CA GLN A 59 5.17 11.28 -11.52
C GLN A 59 6.50 11.79 -12.08
N THR A 60 6.52 12.97 -12.70
CA THR A 60 7.77 13.57 -13.22
C THR A 60 8.75 13.92 -12.09
N VAL A 61 8.25 14.21 -10.90
CA VAL A 61 9.06 14.42 -9.70
C VAL A 61 9.58 13.09 -9.16
N LEU A 62 8.71 12.06 -9.08
CA LEU A 62 9.09 10.72 -8.63
C LEU A 62 10.03 9.99 -9.60
N ASP A 63 10.07 10.37 -10.88
CA ASP A 63 10.99 9.81 -11.87
C ASP A 63 12.44 10.29 -11.69
N LYS A 64 12.65 11.36 -10.90
CA LYS A 64 14.02 11.78 -10.56
C LYS A 64 14.75 10.66 -9.83
N PRO A 65 16.01 10.33 -10.16
CA PRO A 65 16.70 9.15 -9.62
C PRO A 65 16.75 9.09 -8.09
N TYR A 66 16.74 10.24 -7.42
CA TYR A 66 16.81 10.39 -5.96
C TYR A 66 15.47 10.51 -5.26
N LEU A 67 14.35 10.56 -6.03
CA LEU A 67 12.98 10.60 -5.51
C LEU A 67 12.16 9.34 -5.84
N ARG A 68 12.75 8.39 -6.56
CA ARG A 68 12.10 7.11 -6.83
C ARG A 68 11.72 6.41 -5.53
N PRO A 69 10.47 5.96 -5.39
CA PRO A 69 9.98 5.29 -4.18
C PRO A 69 10.54 3.86 -4.10
N LEU A 70 11.84 3.73 -3.77
CA LEU A 70 12.53 2.44 -3.70
C LEU A 70 12.34 1.72 -2.37
N TYR A 71 12.07 2.45 -1.29
CA TYR A 71 11.88 1.89 0.04
C TYR A 71 10.48 2.21 0.57
N ASP A 72 10.17 3.48 0.73
CA ASP A 72 8.87 4.00 1.16
C ASP A 72 8.10 4.57 -0.04
N GLU A 73 6.82 4.85 0.12
CA GLU A 73 5.95 5.36 -0.94
C GLU A 73 5.12 6.56 -0.46
N PRO A 74 4.68 7.47 -1.35
CA PRO A 74 3.83 8.60 -0.97
C PRO A 74 2.59 8.19 -0.16
N GLU A 75 1.92 7.08 -0.51
CA GLU A 75 0.77 6.57 0.23
C GLU A 75 1.10 6.21 1.69
N PHE A 76 2.29 5.67 1.96
CA PHE A 76 2.72 5.34 3.32
C PHE A 76 3.04 6.61 4.11
N VAL A 77 3.60 7.62 3.43
CA VAL A 77 3.83 8.95 4.03
C VAL A 77 2.50 9.61 4.40
N VAL A 78 1.50 9.58 3.52
CA VAL A 78 0.14 10.09 3.79
C VAL A 78 -0.49 9.40 5.01
N ASN A 79 -0.39 8.07 5.11
CA ASN A 79 -0.86 7.31 6.28
C ASN A 79 -0.14 7.75 7.56
N ASN A 80 1.16 8.02 7.50
CA ASN A 80 1.95 8.48 8.64
C ASN A 80 1.57 9.92 9.06
N ILE A 81 1.30 10.81 8.10
CA ILE A 81 0.82 12.17 8.36
C ILE A 81 -0.54 12.11 9.05
N TRP A 82 -1.49 11.34 8.51
CA TRP A 82 -2.79 11.11 9.14
C TRP A 82 -2.63 10.66 10.59
N ARG A 83 -1.80 9.62 10.81
CA ARG A 83 -1.59 9.06 12.15
C ARG A 83 -0.97 10.07 13.12
N LEU A 84 -0.07 10.93 12.63
CA LEU A 84 0.60 11.96 13.43
C LEU A 84 -0.37 13.05 13.89
N TYR A 85 -1.25 13.52 13.01
CA TYR A 85 -2.13 14.67 13.27
C TYR A 85 -3.56 14.26 13.62
N GLY A 86 -4.09 13.17 13.08
CA GLY A 86 -5.47 12.69 13.28
C GLY A 86 -5.61 11.51 14.24
N GLY A 87 -4.52 10.83 14.55
CA GLY A 87 -4.52 9.66 15.42
C GLY A 87 -4.87 8.36 14.68
N TRP A 88 -5.57 7.45 15.35
CA TRP A 88 -5.81 6.09 14.85
C TRP A 88 -7.14 5.93 14.09
N TYR A 89 -8.10 6.82 14.31
CA TYR A 89 -9.41 6.73 13.69
C TYR A 89 -9.39 7.23 12.25
N ASP A 90 -9.77 6.39 11.30
CA ASP A 90 -9.67 6.64 9.86
C ASP A 90 -10.85 7.43 9.26
N GLY A 91 -11.81 7.87 10.08
CA GLY A 91 -13.02 8.58 9.65
C GLY A 91 -14.18 7.68 9.24
N ASN A 92 -14.00 6.34 9.18
CA ASN A 92 -15.09 5.40 8.91
C ASN A 92 -15.74 4.93 10.22
N PRO A 93 -17.02 5.25 10.49
CA PRO A 93 -17.71 4.84 11.73
C PRO A 93 -17.72 3.34 12.00
N ALA A 94 -17.72 2.51 10.95
CA ALA A 94 -17.66 1.07 11.10
C ALA A 94 -16.36 0.58 11.76
N ASN A 95 -15.25 1.31 11.52
CA ASN A 95 -13.93 0.97 12.06
C ASN A 95 -13.70 1.49 13.48
N LEU A 96 -14.65 2.28 14.04
CA LEU A 96 -14.57 2.71 15.45
C LEU A 96 -14.68 1.54 16.44
N LYS A 97 -15.58 0.61 16.16
CA LYS A 97 -15.74 -0.67 16.89
C LYS A 97 -15.97 -1.77 15.84
N PRO A 98 -14.91 -2.22 15.15
CA PRO A 98 -15.06 -3.13 14.02
C PRO A 98 -15.55 -4.51 14.46
N ALA A 99 -16.28 -5.19 13.58
CA ALA A 99 -16.49 -6.62 13.69
C ALA A 99 -15.13 -7.35 13.57
N ARG A 100 -15.10 -8.62 14.00
CA ARG A 100 -13.93 -9.45 13.69
C ARG A 100 -13.80 -9.62 12.18
N GLU A 101 -12.59 -9.53 11.67
CA GLU A 101 -12.34 -9.66 10.22
C GLU A 101 -12.86 -10.99 9.67
N SER A 102 -12.72 -12.09 10.41
CA SER A 102 -13.26 -13.40 10.04
C SER A 102 -14.79 -13.45 9.97
N GLU A 103 -15.50 -12.71 10.85
CA GLU A 103 -16.96 -12.63 10.82
C GLU A 103 -17.45 -11.83 9.61
N LEU A 104 -16.77 -10.70 9.30
CA LEU A 104 -17.05 -9.92 8.10
C LEU A 104 -16.76 -10.72 6.84
N ALA A 105 -15.63 -11.42 6.78
CA ALA A 105 -15.25 -12.28 5.66
C ALA A 105 -16.29 -13.39 5.41
N ALA A 106 -16.71 -14.07 6.47
CA ALA A 106 -17.76 -15.11 6.37
C ALA A 106 -19.08 -14.56 5.81
N GLU A 107 -19.49 -13.36 6.24
CA GLU A 107 -20.71 -12.73 5.75
C GLU A 107 -20.59 -12.31 4.27
N VAL A 108 -19.44 -11.75 3.87
CA VAL A 108 -19.19 -11.41 2.46
C VAL A 108 -19.15 -12.67 1.58
N CYS A 109 -18.50 -13.75 2.04
CA CYS A 109 -18.51 -15.04 1.35
C CYS A 109 -19.95 -15.57 1.19
N ARG A 110 -20.78 -15.50 2.23
CA ARG A 110 -22.18 -15.90 2.16
C ARG A 110 -22.95 -15.09 1.11
N LEU A 111 -22.77 -13.79 1.07
CA LEU A 111 -23.43 -12.89 0.10
C LEU A 111 -22.98 -13.11 -1.33
N SER A 112 -21.73 -13.53 -1.54
CA SER A 112 -21.17 -13.84 -2.87
C SER A 112 -21.52 -15.25 -3.37
N GLY A 113 -22.21 -16.06 -2.55
CA GLY A 113 -22.52 -17.46 -2.89
C GLY A 113 -21.38 -18.44 -2.58
N GLY A 114 -20.42 -18.05 -1.74
CA GLY A 114 -19.31 -18.87 -1.26
C GLY A 114 -17.95 -18.23 -1.45
N ALA A 115 -16.98 -18.68 -0.65
CA ALA A 115 -15.63 -18.16 -0.68
C ALA A 115 -14.93 -18.40 -2.04
N LEU A 116 -15.21 -19.53 -2.69
CA LEU A 116 -14.63 -19.83 -4.01
C LEU A 116 -15.11 -18.83 -5.09
N ASN A 117 -16.39 -18.43 -5.07
CA ASN A 117 -16.91 -17.41 -6.00
C ASN A 117 -16.18 -16.07 -5.79
N LEU A 118 -15.94 -15.72 -4.54
CA LEU A 118 -15.21 -14.50 -4.18
C LEU A 118 -13.74 -14.57 -4.64
N ALA A 119 -13.09 -15.71 -4.45
CA ALA A 119 -11.72 -15.95 -4.92
C ALA A 119 -11.62 -15.91 -6.45
N THR A 120 -12.58 -16.52 -7.17
CA THR A 120 -12.67 -16.46 -8.63
C THR A 120 -12.79 -15.01 -9.11
N ARG A 121 -13.66 -14.23 -8.46
CA ARG A 121 -13.79 -12.79 -8.79
C ARG A 121 -12.52 -12.02 -8.52
N ALA A 122 -11.82 -12.32 -7.43
CA ALA A 122 -10.53 -11.72 -7.13
C ALA A 122 -9.48 -12.00 -8.23
N GLN A 123 -9.44 -13.24 -8.74
CA GLN A 123 -8.55 -13.61 -9.85
C GLN A 123 -8.89 -12.83 -11.12
N GLU A 124 -10.17 -12.73 -11.50
CA GLU A 124 -10.60 -11.94 -12.66
C GLU A 124 -10.15 -10.47 -12.58
N LEU A 125 -10.24 -9.87 -11.39
CA LEU A 125 -9.78 -8.50 -11.15
C LEU A 125 -8.25 -8.38 -11.26
N ALA A 126 -7.53 -9.35 -10.72
CA ALA A 126 -6.07 -9.41 -10.84
C ALA A 126 -5.63 -9.54 -12.30
N ASP A 127 -6.33 -10.36 -13.11
CA ASP A 127 -6.07 -10.52 -14.53
C ASP A 127 -6.34 -9.23 -15.34
N GLN A 128 -7.26 -8.39 -14.84
CA GLN A 128 -7.55 -7.05 -15.37
C GLN A 128 -6.56 -5.98 -14.88
N GLY A 129 -5.66 -6.32 -13.94
CA GLY A 129 -4.71 -5.40 -13.33
C GLY A 129 -5.25 -4.64 -12.11
N ASP A 130 -6.50 -4.85 -11.69
CA ASP A 130 -7.07 -4.24 -10.49
C ASP A 130 -6.66 -5.02 -9.23
N PHE A 131 -5.37 -4.96 -8.91
CA PHE A 131 -4.81 -5.65 -7.76
C PHE A 131 -5.28 -5.09 -6.42
N ARG A 132 -5.66 -3.81 -6.34
CA ARG A 132 -6.13 -3.23 -5.08
C ARG A 132 -7.40 -3.93 -4.63
N LEU A 133 -8.37 -4.02 -5.51
CA LEU A 133 -9.64 -4.69 -5.23
C LEU A 133 -9.47 -6.21 -5.13
N ALA A 134 -8.67 -6.80 -6.02
CA ALA A 134 -8.36 -8.24 -6.00
C ALA A 134 -7.80 -8.69 -4.65
N CYS A 135 -6.84 -7.95 -4.07
CA CYS A 135 -6.25 -8.26 -2.76
C CYS A 135 -7.30 -8.23 -1.64
N HIS A 136 -8.22 -7.26 -1.62
CA HIS A 136 -9.28 -7.24 -0.62
C HIS A 136 -10.21 -8.46 -0.71
N LEU A 137 -10.63 -8.82 -1.94
CA LEU A 137 -11.55 -9.94 -2.11
C LEU A 137 -10.88 -11.27 -1.77
N ILE A 138 -9.62 -11.48 -2.16
CA ILE A 138 -8.94 -12.73 -1.86
C ILE A 138 -8.59 -12.88 -0.38
N GLU A 139 -8.32 -11.79 0.35
CA GLU A 139 -8.17 -11.83 1.80
C GLU A 139 -9.49 -12.29 2.47
N MET A 140 -10.62 -11.73 2.06
CA MET A 140 -11.93 -12.14 2.59
C MET A 140 -12.24 -13.60 2.24
N ALA A 141 -11.92 -14.05 1.03
CA ALA A 141 -12.13 -15.45 0.64
C ALA A 141 -11.29 -16.42 1.48
N SER A 142 -10.00 -16.12 1.67
CA SER A 142 -9.11 -16.97 2.46
C SER A 142 -9.44 -16.97 3.95
N MET A 143 -9.93 -15.85 4.51
CA MET A 143 -10.42 -15.82 5.89
C MET A 143 -11.77 -16.55 6.05
N GLY A 144 -12.62 -16.54 5.02
CA GLY A 144 -13.92 -17.24 5.05
C GLY A 144 -13.81 -18.74 4.97
N GLU A 145 -12.78 -19.29 4.31
CA GLU A 145 -12.45 -20.72 4.21
C GLU A 145 -10.94 -20.92 4.38
N ALA A 146 -10.48 -20.79 5.62
CA ALA A 146 -9.06 -20.75 5.97
C ALA A 146 -8.28 -22.06 5.65
N ASP A 147 -8.97 -23.19 5.55
CA ASP A 147 -8.36 -24.48 5.27
C ASP A 147 -8.40 -24.85 3.77
N SER A 148 -8.88 -23.95 2.90
CA SER A 148 -9.01 -24.22 1.46
C SER A 148 -7.68 -24.07 0.73
N LEU A 149 -7.01 -25.19 0.43
CA LEU A 149 -5.76 -25.22 -0.33
C LEU A 149 -5.90 -24.50 -1.68
N HIS A 150 -7.06 -24.66 -2.34
CA HIS A 150 -7.32 -24.01 -3.63
C HIS A 150 -7.38 -22.47 -3.52
N ILE A 151 -8.08 -21.94 -2.51
CA ILE A 151 -8.16 -20.48 -2.30
C ILE A 151 -6.80 -19.93 -1.92
N HIS A 152 -6.02 -20.63 -1.10
CA HIS A 152 -4.65 -20.25 -0.79
C HIS A 152 -3.73 -20.29 -2.02
N GLY A 153 -3.93 -21.22 -2.95
CA GLY A 153 -3.26 -21.22 -4.25
C GLY A 153 -3.52 -19.92 -5.03
N ILE A 154 -4.79 -19.54 -5.18
CA ILE A 154 -5.18 -18.28 -5.85
C ILE A 154 -4.61 -17.05 -5.11
N ARG A 155 -4.66 -17.02 -3.77
CA ARG A 155 -4.09 -15.94 -2.96
C ARG A 155 -2.59 -15.80 -3.19
N ALA A 156 -1.86 -16.90 -3.26
CA ALA A 156 -0.43 -16.90 -3.53
C ALA A 156 -0.09 -16.33 -4.93
N GLU A 157 -0.91 -16.64 -5.93
CA GLU A 157 -0.74 -16.13 -7.29
C GLU A 157 -1.02 -14.63 -7.37
N ILE A 158 -2.13 -14.15 -6.81
CA ILE A 158 -2.52 -12.73 -6.81
C ILE A 158 -1.44 -11.88 -6.12
N TYR A 159 -1.00 -12.25 -4.90
CA TYR A 159 0.05 -11.51 -4.21
C TYR A 159 1.42 -11.64 -4.87
N GLY A 160 1.71 -12.78 -5.49
CA GLY A 160 2.91 -12.96 -6.28
C GLY A 160 2.95 -12.05 -7.52
N ALA A 161 1.82 -11.88 -8.19
CA ALA A 161 1.66 -10.97 -9.32
C ALA A 161 1.71 -9.50 -8.86
N ARG A 162 0.99 -9.14 -7.80
CA ARG A 162 1.01 -7.81 -7.19
C ARG A 162 2.43 -7.38 -6.84
N ARG A 163 3.19 -8.24 -6.15
CA ARG A 163 4.59 -7.98 -5.77
C ARG A 163 5.47 -7.58 -6.97
N LYS A 164 5.24 -8.18 -8.15
CA LYS A 164 6.04 -7.90 -9.34
C LYS A 164 5.83 -6.49 -9.88
N GLN A 165 4.68 -5.88 -9.62
CA GLN A 165 4.35 -4.53 -10.06
C GLN A 165 4.90 -3.44 -9.13
N GLU A 166 5.21 -3.79 -7.89
CA GLU A 166 5.67 -2.82 -6.91
C GLU A 166 7.12 -2.39 -7.18
N THR A 167 7.41 -1.14 -6.82
CA THR A 167 8.77 -0.58 -6.86
C THR A 167 9.40 -0.65 -5.49
N SER A 168 8.65 -0.31 -4.45
CA SER A 168 9.14 -0.18 -3.09
C SER A 168 9.49 -1.53 -2.45
N LEU A 169 10.57 -1.55 -1.68
CA LEU A 169 11.02 -2.74 -0.96
C LEU A 169 10.03 -3.13 0.13
N MET A 170 9.35 -2.17 0.77
CA MET A 170 8.35 -2.44 1.80
C MET A 170 7.15 -3.17 1.20
N ALA A 171 6.57 -2.66 0.11
CA ALA A 171 5.44 -3.30 -0.58
C ALA A 171 5.83 -4.69 -1.10
N LYS A 172 6.99 -4.82 -1.76
CA LYS A 172 7.53 -6.12 -2.22
C LYS A 172 7.72 -7.12 -1.08
N GLY A 173 8.17 -6.65 0.07
CA GLY A 173 8.38 -7.48 1.26
C GLY A 173 7.06 -8.05 1.80
N ILE A 174 6.07 -7.18 1.99
CA ILE A 174 4.75 -7.52 2.55
C ILE A 174 3.97 -8.43 1.60
N PHE A 175 3.82 -8.06 0.33
CA PHE A 175 3.10 -8.89 -0.64
C PHE A 175 3.83 -10.22 -0.91
N GLY A 176 5.17 -10.19 -0.92
CA GLY A 176 5.95 -11.42 -1.03
C GLY A 176 5.81 -12.36 0.18
N TYR A 177 5.64 -11.81 1.38
CA TYR A 177 5.35 -12.61 2.57
C TYR A 177 3.98 -13.28 2.45
N ALA A 178 2.92 -12.52 2.13
CA ALA A 178 1.57 -13.04 1.95
C ALA A 178 1.50 -14.15 0.89
N ALA A 179 2.22 -13.99 -0.22
CA ALA A 179 2.30 -15.02 -1.26
C ALA A 179 2.99 -16.31 -0.77
N ARG A 180 4.07 -16.18 0.03
CA ARG A 180 4.78 -17.37 0.57
C ARG A 180 3.96 -18.09 1.64
N GLU A 181 3.32 -17.35 2.54
CA GLU A 181 2.44 -17.89 3.56
C GLU A 181 1.35 -18.77 2.94
N SER A 182 0.63 -18.25 1.95
CA SER A 182 -0.42 -19.02 1.26
C SER A 182 0.11 -20.18 0.44
N ARG A 183 1.31 -20.05 -0.14
CA ARG A 183 1.92 -21.16 -0.88
C ARG A 183 2.27 -22.31 0.03
N ALA A 184 2.80 -22.04 1.23
CA ALA A 184 3.08 -23.07 2.21
C ALA A 184 1.81 -23.85 2.60
N ILE A 185 0.67 -23.16 2.77
CA ILE A 185 -0.61 -23.81 3.08
C ILE A 185 -1.11 -24.65 1.88
N ALA A 186 -0.99 -24.11 0.66
CA ALA A 186 -1.51 -24.79 -0.54
C ALA A 186 -0.72 -26.05 -0.95
N GLU A 187 0.52 -26.21 -0.45
CA GLU A 187 1.42 -27.31 -0.74
C GLU A 187 1.37 -28.41 0.35
N ASP A 188 0.72 -28.16 1.51
CA ASP A 188 0.50 -29.14 2.59
C ASP A 188 -0.72 -30.05 2.29
#